data_b1a54d346d1801c917636c2932df9028
#
_entry.id   b1a54d346d1801c917636c2932df9028
#
_cell.length_a   1.000
_cell.length_b   1.000
_cell.length_c   1.000
_cell.angle_alpha   90.00
_cell.angle_beta   90.00
_cell.angle_gamma   90.00
#
_symmetry.space_group_name_H-M   'P 1'
#
loop_
_entity.id
_entity.type
_entity.pdbx_description
1 polymer ?
#
loop_
_entity_poly.entity_id
_entity_poly.type
_entity_poly.pdbx_seq_one_letter_code
_entity_poly.pdbx_strand_id
1 'polypeptide(L)'
;MTAGGRFEVAPHSCFACGELNAVGLRLVLHVARDTCWTETTLASTFQGWEDVTHGGIVATILDEVMGWALASADSWGFTARLTVEYRRPTPIGRRVRAEGHLVERRRRLLTTQARLIDVETGEVLATADALYVAAPADRKQALKDRYRFRLIPEAGPETDPVLDAPGVAPR
;
A
#
# COMPACT_ATOMS: atom_id res chain seq x y z
N MET A 1 -8.34 16.01 13.56
CA MET A 1 -7.70 15.93 12.22
C MET A 1 -6.35 15.28 12.43
N THR A 2 -6.15 14.02 12.06
CA THR A 2 -4.86 13.34 12.13
C THR A 2 -3.95 13.96 11.08
N ALA A 3 -2.87 14.62 11.56
CA ALA A 3 -1.82 15.11 10.68
C ALA A 3 -1.28 13.94 9.85
N GLY A 4 -1.03 14.16 8.58
CA GLY A 4 -0.34 13.19 7.74
C GLY A 4 1.09 12.97 8.20
N GLY A 5 1.70 11.87 7.83
CA GLY A 5 3.06 11.58 8.19
C GLY A 5 3.60 10.32 7.51
N ARG A 6 4.86 10.01 7.80
CA ARG A 6 5.56 8.84 7.31
C ARG A 6 5.63 7.78 8.42
N PHE A 7 5.44 6.52 8.05
CA PHE A 7 5.76 5.43 8.96
C PHE A 7 7.28 5.24 9.08
N GLU A 8 7.79 5.33 10.31
CA GLU A 8 9.12 4.87 10.65
C GLU A 8 8.99 3.51 11.35
N VAL A 9 9.69 2.52 10.85
CA VAL A 9 9.60 1.11 11.26
C VAL A 9 10.99 0.63 11.65
N ALA A 10 11.09 -0.19 12.70
CA ALA A 10 12.38 -0.79 13.08
C ALA A 10 12.94 -1.63 11.90
N PRO A 11 14.28 -1.68 11.73
CA PRO A 11 14.92 -2.40 10.64
C PRO A 11 14.42 -3.83 10.48
N HIS A 12 14.03 -4.21 9.27
CA HIS A 12 13.44 -5.52 8.95
C HIS A 12 13.66 -5.91 7.49
N SER A 13 13.33 -7.16 7.16
CA SER A 13 13.61 -7.77 5.84
C SER A 13 12.36 -8.00 4.99
N CYS A 14 11.27 -7.23 5.18
CA CYS A 14 10.11 -7.30 4.29
C CYS A 14 10.55 -7.04 2.85
N PHE A 15 10.03 -7.80 1.90
CA PHE A 15 10.34 -7.60 0.48
C PHE A 15 9.84 -6.24 -0.03
N ALA A 16 8.68 -5.78 0.43
CA ALA A 16 8.10 -4.53 -0.02
C ALA A 16 8.74 -3.30 0.66
N CYS A 17 8.77 -3.24 2.00
CA CYS A 17 9.18 -2.03 2.73
C CYS A 17 10.44 -2.18 3.61
N GLY A 18 11.07 -3.37 3.66
CA GLY A 18 12.21 -3.65 4.53
C GLY A 18 13.52 -3.07 4.02
N GLU A 19 14.17 -2.25 4.82
CA GLU A 19 15.48 -1.64 4.48
C GLU A 19 16.63 -2.67 4.44
N LEU A 20 16.49 -3.79 5.19
CA LEU A 20 17.50 -4.84 5.25
C LEU A 20 17.42 -5.83 4.07
N ASN A 21 16.37 -5.75 3.24
CA ASN A 21 16.23 -6.62 2.07
C ASN A 21 16.96 -6.01 0.88
N ALA A 22 18.08 -6.62 0.49
CA ALA A 22 18.93 -6.10 -0.60
C ALA A 22 18.23 -6.10 -1.98
N VAL A 23 17.25 -6.99 -2.18
CA VAL A 23 16.50 -7.14 -3.45
C VAL A 23 15.07 -6.63 -3.35
N GLY A 24 14.69 -6.03 -2.20
CA GLY A 24 13.36 -5.51 -1.96
C GLY A 24 13.07 -4.17 -2.62
N LEU A 25 11.81 -3.79 -2.61
CA LEU A 25 11.33 -2.52 -3.19
C LEU A 25 11.67 -1.30 -2.33
N ARG A 26 11.88 -1.50 -1.02
CA ARG A 26 12.20 -0.45 -0.04
C ARG A 26 11.19 0.71 -0.05
N LEU A 27 9.91 0.38 -0.12
CA LEU A 27 8.86 1.37 -0.15
C LEU A 27 8.85 2.21 1.11
N VAL A 28 8.75 3.53 0.95
CA VAL A 28 8.53 4.46 2.04
C VAL A 28 7.02 4.68 2.15
N LEU A 29 6.45 4.38 3.30
CA LEU A 29 5.01 4.38 3.51
C LEU A 29 4.60 5.63 4.27
N HIS A 30 3.58 6.29 3.77
CA HIS A 30 2.98 7.49 4.33
C HIS A 30 1.54 7.23 4.72
N VAL A 31 1.02 8.02 5.64
CA VAL A 31 -0.40 8.01 5.99
C VAL A 31 -0.94 9.42 6.02
N ALA A 32 -2.13 9.58 5.46
CA ALA A 32 -2.90 10.82 5.56
C ALA A 32 -4.36 10.42 5.77
N ARG A 33 -4.96 10.87 6.88
CA ARG A 33 -6.30 10.44 7.29
C ARG A 33 -6.36 8.89 7.39
N ASP A 34 -7.23 8.26 6.58
CA ASP A 34 -7.45 6.80 6.57
C ASP A 34 -6.74 6.08 5.41
N THR A 35 -5.89 6.81 4.69
CA THR A 35 -5.19 6.31 3.50
C THR A 35 -3.71 6.12 3.80
N CYS A 36 -3.19 4.92 3.55
CA CYS A 36 -1.76 4.66 3.45
C CYS A 36 -1.33 4.75 1.99
N TRP A 37 -0.21 5.40 1.72
CA TRP A 37 0.28 5.57 0.36
C TRP A 37 1.80 5.52 0.27
N THR A 38 2.29 5.26 -0.93
CA THR A 38 3.70 5.32 -1.30
C THR A 38 3.87 5.84 -2.72
N GLU A 39 4.97 6.53 -2.98
CA GLU A 39 5.43 6.83 -4.34
C GLU A 39 6.76 6.17 -4.59
N THR A 40 6.93 5.60 -5.76
CA THR A 40 8.18 4.94 -6.15
C THR A 40 8.39 5.01 -7.65
N THR A 41 9.66 4.88 -8.06
CA THR A 41 10.04 4.67 -9.46
C THR A 41 10.66 3.28 -9.57
N LEU A 42 10.05 2.42 -10.37
CA LEU A 42 10.43 1.01 -10.45
C LEU A 42 11.61 0.82 -11.41
N ALA A 43 12.67 0.23 -10.91
CA ALA A 43 13.87 -0.09 -11.69
C ALA A 43 13.64 -1.26 -12.65
N SER A 44 14.47 -1.36 -13.68
CA SER A 44 14.42 -2.45 -14.68
C SER A 44 14.59 -3.85 -14.08
N THR A 45 15.17 -3.97 -12.88
CA THR A 45 15.27 -5.24 -12.15
C THR A 45 13.91 -5.84 -11.76
N PHE A 46 12.85 -5.04 -11.77
CA PHE A 46 11.46 -5.44 -11.48
C PHE A 46 10.63 -5.63 -12.75
N GLN A 47 11.28 -5.73 -13.90
CA GLN A 47 10.64 -5.93 -15.19
C GLN A 47 10.03 -7.31 -15.34
N GLY A 48 8.85 -7.38 -16.00
CA GLY A 48 8.24 -8.61 -16.51
C GLY A 48 8.47 -8.70 -18.03
N TRP A 49 7.62 -8.03 -18.80
CA TRP A 49 7.87 -7.80 -20.21
C TRP A 49 8.76 -6.57 -20.41
N GLU A 50 9.39 -6.44 -21.58
CA GLU A 50 10.26 -5.30 -21.89
C GLU A 50 9.54 -3.97 -21.60
N ASP A 51 10.20 -3.09 -20.82
CA ASP A 51 9.72 -1.79 -20.36
C ASP A 51 8.44 -1.81 -19.48
N VAL A 52 7.98 -2.99 -19.06
CA VAL A 52 6.80 -3.15 -18.23
C VAL A 52 7.12 -3.83 -16.91
N THR A 53 6.70 -3.24 -15.82
CA THR A 53 6.82 -3.81 -14.47
C THR A 53 6.09 -5.15 -14.37
N HIS A 54 6.74 -6.13 -13.76
CA HIS A 54 6.11 -7.44 -13.52
C HIS A 54 4.84 -7.29 -12.68
N GLY A 55 3.73 -7.95 -13.10
CA GLY A 55 2.44 -7.85 -12.41
C GLY A 55 2.48 -8.26 -10.93
N GLY A 56 3.34 -9.21 -10.57
CA GLY A 56 3.55 -9.59 -9.16
C GLY A 56 4.17 -8.46 -8.32
N ILE A 57 5.00 -7.60 -8.91
CA ILE A 57 5.54 -6.41 -8.22
C ILE A 57 4.42 -5.39 -7.98
N VAL A 58 3.57 -5.16 -8.97
CA VAL A 58 2.38 -4.30 -8.83
C VAL A 58 1.46 -4.82 -7.72
N ALA A 59 1.19 -6.13 -7.71
CA ALA A 59 0.39 -6.77 -6.66
C ALA A 59 1.02 -6.60 -5.26
N THR A 60 2.34 -6.75 -5.16
CA THR A 60 3.08 -6.54 -3.89
C THR A 60 2.93 -5.10 -3.37
N ILE A 61 3.04 -4.11 -4.25
CA ILE A 61 2.90 -2.70 -3.85
C ILE A 61 1.49 -2.41 -3.35
N LEU A 62 0.47 -2.94 -4.04
CA LEU A 62 -0.93 -2.76 -3.66
C LEU A 62 -1.25 -3.47 -2.34
N ASP A 63 -0.77 -4.72 -2.14
CA ASP A 63 -0.92 -5.43 -0.87
C ASP A 63 -0.26 -4.69 0.30
N GLU A 64 0.93 -4.12 0.07
CA GLU A 64 1.68 -3.41 1.10
C GLU A 64 0.95 -2.16 1.59
N VAL A 65 0.46 -1.30 0.70
CA VAL A 65 -0.28 -0.09 1.13
C VAL A 65 -1.60 -0.45 1.82
N MET A 66 -2.26 -1.54 1.42
CA MET A 66 -3.47 -2.05 2.09
C MET A 66 -3.15 -2.61 3.47
N GLY A 67 -2.08 -3.37 3.61
CA GLY A 67 -1.63 -3.91 4.90
C GLY A 67 -1.29 -2.81 5.90
N TRP A 68 -0.60 -1.75 5.48
CA TRP A 68 -0.27 -0.61 6.34
C TRP A 68 -1.47 0.33 6.58
N ALA A 69 -2.45 0.37 5.70
CA ALA A 69 -3.73 1.03 5.99
C ALA A 69 -4.44 0.37 7.18
N LEU A 70 -4.33 -0.96 7.35
CA LEU A 70 -4.81 -1.64 8.55
C LEU A 70 -4.07 -1.20 9.80
N ALA A 71 -2.74 -1.07 9.74
CA ALA A 71 -1.93 -0.64 10.87
C ALA A 71 -2.28 0.79 11.32
N SER A 72 -2.57 1.70 10.39
CA SER A 72 -3.02 3.06 10.70
C SER A 72 -4.36 3.09 11.45
N ALA A 73 -5.23 2.12 11.21
CA ALA A 73 -6.50 1.91 11.90
C ALA A 73 -6.39 1.02 13.15
N ASP A 74 -5.16 0.83 13.68
CA ASP A 74 -4.83 -0.09 14.79
C ASP A 74 -5.36 -1.52 14.57
N SER A 75 -5.45 -1.93 13.32
CA SER A 75 -5.81 -3.29 12.91
C SER A 75 -4.60 -3.96 12.28
N TRP A 76 -4.39 -5.23 12.59
CA TRP A 76 -3.31 -6.03 12.04
C TRP A 76 -3.88 -7.32 11.54
N GLY A 77 -3.47 -7.76 10.37
CA GLY A 77 -4.00 -8.96 9.75
C GLY A 77 -3.05 -9.56 8.73
N PHE A 78 -3.41 -10.75 8.28
CA PHE A 78 -2.70 -11.45 7.22
C PHE A 78 -3.59 -11.51 5.98
N THR A 79 -3.02 -11.27 4.82
CA THR A 79 -3.71 -11.34 3.54
C THR A 79 -4.26 -12.75 3.31
N ALA A 80 -5.58 -12.86 3.21
CA ALA A 80 -6.26 -14.11 2.91
C ALA A 80 -6.63 -14.23 1.43
N ARG A 81 -6.91 -13.09 0.80
CA ARG A 81 -7.21 -12.99 -0.62
C ARG A 81 -6.85 -11.62 -1.13
N LEU A 82 -6.23 -11.59 -2.30
CA LEU A 82 -5.92 -10.38 -3.05
C LEU A 82 -6.43 -10.57 -4.48
N THR A 83 -7.21 -9.61 -4.97
CA THR A 83 -7.65 -9.55 -6.36
C THR A 83 -7.13 -8.26 -6.97
N VAL A 84 -6.41 -8.36 -8.07
CA VAL A 84 -5.83 -7.21 -8.78
C VAL A 84 -6.40 -7.14 -10.19
N GLU A 85 -6.91 -5.96 -10.55
CA GLU A 85 -7.29 -5.64 -11.91
C GLU A 85 -6.22 -4.75 -12.55
N TYR A 86 -5.53 -5.28 -13.55
CA TYR A 86 -4.53 -4.55 -14.33
C TYR A 86 -5.22 -3.82 -15.48
N ARG A 87 -5.29 -2.51 -15.40
CA ARG A 87 -5.99 -1.66 -16.39
C ARG A 87 -5.07 -1.18 -17.49
N ARG A 88 -3.80 -0.94 -17.15
CA ARG A 88 -2.74 -0.49 -18.06
C ARG A 88 -1.40 -1.14 -17.70
N PRO A 89 -0.50 -1.32 -18.65
CA PRO A 89 0.89 -1.66 -18.33
C PRO A 89 1.50 -0.61 -17.40
N THR A 90 2.21 -1.05 -16.36
CA THR A 90 2.94 -0.15 -15.46
C THR A 90 4.35 0.04 -16.01
N PRO A 91 4.71 1.22 -16.54
CA PRO A 91 6.00 1.42 -17.19
C PRO A 91 7.16 1.38 -16.19
N ILE A 92 8.30 0.82 -16.60
CA ILE A 92 9.57 0.92 -15.90
C ILE A 92 10.08 2.38 -15.97
N GLY A 93 10.72 2.84 -14.90
CA GLY A 93 11.36 4.17 -14.85
C GLY A 93 10.39 5.33 -14.64
N ARG A 94 9.09 5.11 -14.64
CA ARG A 94 8.10 6.15 -14.32
C ARG A 94 7.71 6.14 -12.86
N ARG A 95 7.40 7.32 -12.33
CA ARG A 95 6.95 7.47 -10.95
C ARG A 95 5.49 7.07 -10.83
N VAL A 96 5.22 6.13 -9.96
CA VAL A 96 3.87 5.64 -9.64
C VAL A 96 3.54 5.91 -8.18
N ARG A 97 2.26 6.11 -7.90
CA ARG A 97 1.70 6.26 -6.55
C ARG A 97 0.70 5.15 -6.30
N ALA A 98 0.91 4.42 -5.22
CA ALA A 98 -0.07 3.46 -4.71
C ALA A 98 -0.76 4.05 -3.48
N GLU A 99 -2.08 3.86 -3.39
CA GLU A 99 -2.91 4.30 -2.27
C GLU A 99 -3.81 3.16 -1.83
N GLY A 100 -3.88 2.92 -0.51
CA GLY A 100 -4.71 1.87 0.07
C GLY A 100 -5.45 2.36 1.30
N HIS A 101 -6.66 1.86 1.53
CA HIS A 101 -7.49 2.21 2.67
C HIS A 101 -8.32 1.03 3.17
N LEU A 102 -8.70 1.08 4.45
CA LEU A 102 -9.63 0.13 5.04
C LEU A 102 -11.06 0.53 4.66
N VAL A 103 -11.79 -0.40 4.02
CA VAL A 103 -13.18 -0.19 3.60
C VAL A 103 -14.14 -0.65 4.68
N GLU A 104 -13.93 -1.87 5.21
CA GLU A 104 -14.83 -2.47 6.17
C GLU A 104 -14.07 -3.33 7.18
N ARG A 105 -14.57 -3.29 8.42
CA ARG A 105 -14.14 -4.21 9.49
C ARG A 105 -15.34 -4.98 10.00
N ARG A 106 -15.39 -6.27 9.74
CA ARG A 106 -16.48 -7.15 10.19
C ARG A 106 -15.92 -8.32 10.98
N ARG A 107 -16.02 -8.26 12.31
CA ARG A 107 -15.44 -9.24 13.24
C ARG A 107 -13.92 -9.37 13.01
N ARG A 108 -13.47 -10.53 12.49
CA ARG A 108 -12.05 -10.81 12.17
C ARG A 108 -11.69 -10.58 10.70
N LEU A 109 -12.64 -10.17 9.88
CA LEU A 109 -12.44 -9.89 8.47
C LEU A 109 -12.26 -8.39 8.26
N LEU A 110 -11.23 -8.03 7.51
CA LEU A 110 -10.87 -6.66 7.18
C LEU A 110 -10.81 -6.56 5.66
N THR A 111 -11.67 -5.74 5.08
CA THR A 111 -11.70 -5.52 3.63
C THR A 111 -11.01 -4.21 3.31
N THR A 112 -10.10 -4.22 2.36
CA THR A 112 -9.33 -3.06 1.92
C THR A 112 -9.43 -2.90 0.42
N GLN A 113 -9.19 -1.68 -0.05
CA GLN A 113 -9.05 -1.35 -1.46
C GLN A 113 -7.80 -0.55 -1.70
N ALA A 114 -7.23 -0.68 -2.91
CA ALA A 114 -6.08 0.10 -3.34
C ALA A 114 -6.13 0.42 -4.83
N ARG A 115 -5.36 1.44 -5.21
CA ARG A 115 -5.12 1.80 -6.61
C ARG A 115 -3.65 2.16 -6.84
N LEU A 116 -3.17 1.89 -8.04
CA LEU A 116 -1.87 2.33 -8.55
C LEU A 116 -2.10 3.37 -9.64
N ILE A 117 -1.43 4.51 -9.53
CA ILE A 117 -1.63 5.69 -10.38
C ILE A 117 -0.29 6.08 -10.97
N ASP A 118 -0.26 6.40 -12.25
CA ASP A 118 0.85 7.10 -12.88
C ASP A 118 0.84 8.57 -12.43
N VAL A 119 1.89 9.02 -11.76
CA VAL A 119 1.94 10.37 -11.17
C VAL A 119 1.95 11.48 -12.21
N GLU A 120 2.50 11.21 -13.39
CA GLU A 120 2.60 12.23 -14.45
C GLU A 120 1.29 12.43 -15.21
N THR A 121 0.56 11.34 -15.46
CA THR A 121 -0.69 11.39 -16.25
C THR A 121 -1.95 11.40 -15.39
N GLY A 122 -1.87 10.99 -14.12
CA GLY A 122 -3.02 10.75 -13.27
C GLY A 122 -3.82 9.49 -13.63
N GLU A 123 -3.33 8.69 -14.58
CA GLU A 123 -4.04 7.49 -15.06
C GLU A 123 -3.95 6.35 -14.05
N VAL A 124 -5.08 5.67 -13.79
CA VAL A 124 -5.12 4.49 -12.94
C VAL A 124 -4.60 3.29 -13.72
N LEU A 125 -3.46 2.75 -13.30
CA LEU A 125 -2.79 1.61 -13.91
C LEU A 125 -3.34 0.27 -13.41
N ALA A 126 -3.67 0.18 -12.12
CA ALA A 126 -4.25 -1.01 -11.51
C ALA A 126 -5.11 -0.65 -10.31
N THR A 127 -6.07 -1.53 -9.98
CA THR A 127 -6.85 -1.49 -8.75
C THR A 127 -6.80 -2.83 -8.04
N ALA A 128 -7.01 -2.85 -6.72
CA ALA A 128 -7.05 -4.08 -5.96
C ALA A 128 -8.09 -4.04 -4.85
N ASP A 129 -8.67 -5.21 -4.59
CA ASP A 129 -9.48 -5.53 -3.42
C ASP A 129 -8.80 -6.65 -2.64
N ALA A 130 -8.71 -6.50 -1.32
CA ALA A 130 -8.15 -7.56 -0.49
C ALA A 130 -9.00 -7.84 0.75
N LEU A 131 -8.97 -9.10 1.15
CA LEU A 131 -9.51 -9.59 2.41
C LEU A 131 -8.36 -10.02 3.30
N TYR A 132 -8.31 -9.44 4.50
CA TYR A 132 -7.37 -9.82 5.54
C TYR A 132 -8.11 -10.51 6.69
N VAL A 133 -7.42 -11.42 7.36
CA VAL A 133 -7.87 -12.01 8.63
C VAL A 133 -7.10 -11.34 9.76
N ALA A 134 -7.83 -10.71 10.67
CA ALA A 134 -7.24 -10.02 11.82
C ALA A 134 -6.37 -10.96 12.65
N ALA A 135 -5.17 -10.52 12.97
CA ALA A 135 -4.26 -11.24 13.85
C ALA A 135 -4.87 -11.39 15.26
N PRO A 136 -4.72 -12.54 15.92
CA PRO A 136 -5.03 -12.69 17.35
C PRO A 136 -4.28 -11.64 18.20
N ALA A 137 -4.80 -11.32 19.39
CA ALA A 137 -4.29 -10.22 20.20
C ALA A 137 -2.80 -10.40 20.57
N ASP A 138 -2.39 -11.60 20.92
CA ASP A 138 -1.00 -11.96 21.22
C ASP A 138 -0.09 -11.76 20.00
N ARG A 139 -0.53 -12.19 18.82
CA ARG A 139 0.21 -12.01 17.57
C ARG A 139 0.27 -10.54 17.15
N LYS A 140 -0.83 -9.80 17.30
CA LYS A 140 -0.85 -8.35 17.08
C LYS A 140 0.17 -7.64 17.96
N GLN A 141 0.24 -7.97 19.25
CA GLN A 141 1.21 -7.38 20.16
C GLN A 141 2.65 -7.73 19.77
N ALA A 142 2.93 -8.98 19.43
CA ALA A 142 4.26 -9.41 18.97
C ALA A 142 4.70 -8.67 17.68
N LEU A 143 3.78 -8.40 16.75
CA LEU A 143 4.07 -7.61 15.55
C LEU A 143 4.37 -6.16 15.90
N LYS A 144 3.60 -5.53 16.78
CA LYS A 144 3.85 -4.16 17.26
C LYS A 144 5.22 -4.05 17.93
N ASP A 145 5.57 -4.99 18.79
CA ASP A 145 6.85 -5.02 19.49
C ASP A 145 8.03 -5.23 18.53
N ARG A 146 7.84 -6.07 17.49
CA ARG A 146 8.87 -6.35 16.48
C ARG A 146 9.11 -5.17 15.57
N TYR A 147 8.05 -4.58 15.03
CA TYR A 147 8.16 -3.51 14.04
C TYR A 147 8.32 -2.13 14.67
N ARG A 148 7.88 -1.94 15.91
CA ARG A 148 8.01 -0.66 16.66
C ARG A 148 7.72 0.57 15.80
N PHE A 149 6.68 0.48 14.96
CA PHE A 149 6.36 1.57 14.04
C PHE A 149 5.89 2.82 14.80
N ARG A 150 6.26 3.95 14.29
CA ARG A 150 5.78 5.27 14.74
C ARG A 150 5.44 6.11 13.54
N LEU A 151 4.50 7.02 13.74
CA LEU A 151 4.16 8.03 12.76
C LEU A 151 5.04 9.26 13.01
N ILE A 152 5.87 9.60 12.04
CA ILE A 152 6.65 10.83 12.02
C ILE A 152 5.83 11.87 11.27
N PRO A 153 5.37 12.95 11.95
CA PRO A 153 4.63 14.01 11.27
C PRO A 153 5.47 14.61 10.13
N GLU A 154 4.89 14.75 8.97
CA GLU A 154 5.49 15.45 7.85
C GLU A 154 4.71 16.73 7.58
N ALA A 155 5.43 17.85 7.43
CA ALA A 155 4.87 19.06 6.87
C ALA A 155 4.76 18.84 5.35
N GLY A 156 3.69 18.16 4.94
CA GLY A 156 3.47 17.87 3.53
C GLY A 156 2.59 18.94 2.88
N PRO A 157 2.70 19.11 1.56
CA PRO A 157 1.70 19.88 0.84
C PRO A 157 0.33 19.21 1.07
N GLU A 158 -0.64 20.03 1.29
CA GLU A 158 -2.06 19.67 1.39
C GLU A 158 -2.51 19.15 0.00
N THR A 159 -2.12 17.92 -0.33
CA THR A 159 -2.67 17.26 -1.50
C THR A 159 -3.99 16.65 -1.08
N ASP A 160 -5.08 17.27 -1.47
CA ASP A 160 -6.39 16.64 -1.38
C ASP A 160 -6.32 15.24 -1.99
N PRO A 161 -6.74 14.19 -1.27
CA PRO A 161 -6.89 12.89 -1.89
C PRO A 161 -7.92 13.02 -3.00
N VAL A 162 -7.53 12.73 -4.23
CA VAL A 162 -8.43 12.67 -5.39
C VAL A 162 -9.34 11.44 -5.19
N LEU A 163 -10.25 11.51 -4.21
CA LEU A 163 -11.22 10.46 -3.90
C LEU A 163 -12.59 10.69 -4.58
N ASP A 164 -12.74 11.75 -5.38
CA ASP A 164 -13.96 11.98 -6.15
C ASP A 164 -13.76 11.60 -7.62
N ALA A 165 -13.87 10.32 -7.92
CA ALA A 165 -14.27 9.86 -9.23
C ALA A 165 -15.55 9.05 -9.09
N PRO A 166 -16.70 9.51 -9.61
CA PRO A 166 -17.94 8.77 -9.58
C PRO A 166 -17.89 7.59 -10.54
N GLY A 167 -18.39 6.45 -10.10
CA GLY A 167 -18.97 5.47 -11.00
C GLY A 167 -18.15 4.22 -11.29
N VAL A 168 -18.32 3.26 -10.41
CA VAL A 168 -18.49 1.88 -10.90
C VAL A 168 -19.87 1.43 -10.45
N ALA A 169 -20.82 1.48 -11.37
CA ALA A 169 -22.12 0.85 -11.19
C ALA A 169 -21.94 -0.69 -11.12
N PRO A 170 -22.67 -1.37 -10.23
CA PRO A 170 -22.63 -2.84 -10.16
C PRO A 170 -23.25 -3.44 -11.42
N ARG A 171 -22.60 -4.42 -12.00
CA ARG A 171 -23.23 -5.41 -12.86
C ARG A 171 -23.47 -6.69 -12.11
#